data_8da092388e50d1e3da97fcea085e4af5
#
_entry.id   8da092388e50d1e3da97fcea085e4af5
#
_cell.length_a   1.000
_cell.length_b   1.000
_cell.length_c   1.000
_cell.angle_alpha   90.00
_cell.angle_beta   90.00
_cell.angle_gamma   90.00
#
_symmetry.space_group_name_H-M   'P 1'
#
loop_
_entity.id
_entity.type
_entity.pdbx_description
1 polymer ?
#
loop_
_entity_poly.entity_id
_entity_poly.type
_entity_poly.pdbx_seq_one_letter_code
_entity_poly.pdbx_strand_id
1 'polypeptide(L)'
;MPAKRQKKLIALAVKAVGLFGLAVLVAGCLAAAKPVQQTAKDAETCGQCHEDTVKGFSHKPHAAIGAASCTSCHTGAEKHLQESGGTNIFAFKPSDLSTEKSKTCLKCHADNSSRFMSGPHGKASLDCTTCHSVHAAKTNPNLLKTGATKTCFACHEDVFAKFNLNERHRLQEGILGCTTCHNPHEPQTRERLGGFKQEACLKCHTDKGGPFLYEHGASRVEGCTVCHDSHGSPNRHMLTYQSAADLCFSCHTFAPQWHKNFNEKTTNCTSCHSAIHGSNLSKIFLK
;
A
#
# COMPACT_ATOMS: atom_id res chain seq x y z
N MET A 1 -18.27 18.32 -64.08
CA MET A 1 -16.82 18.44 -63.81
C MET A 1 -16.17 17.08 -63.87
N PRO A 2 -15.08 16.88 -64.60
CA PRO A 2 -14.56 15.55 -64.82
C PRO A 2 -13.84 14.96 -63.61
N ALA A 3 -14.09 13.71 -63.30
CA ALA A 3 -13.61 12.94 -62.17
C ALA A 3 -12.09 13.02 -61.88
N LYS A 4 -11.28 13.39 -62.84
CA LYS A 4 -9.82 13.59 -62.71
C LYS A 4 -9.44 14.79 -61.82
N ARG A 5 -10.29 15.83 -61.72
CA ARG A 5 -10.01 17.02 -60.91
C ARG A 5 -10.29 16.78 -59.45
N GLN A 6 -11.30 15.96 -59.12
CA GLN A 6 -11.67 15.58 -57.75
C GLN A 6 -10.61 14.67 -57.12
N LYS A 7 -10.02 13.74 -57.86
CA LYS A 7 -8.93 12.86 -57.36
C LYS A 7 -7.63 13.63 -57.03
N LYS A 8 -7.31 14.70 -57.78
CA LYS A 8 -6.15 15.55 -57.47
C LYS A 8 -6.34 16.40 -56.17
N LEU A 9 -7.55 16.89 -55.93
CA LEU A 9 -7.86 17.65 -54.70
C LEU A 9 -7.82 16.77 -53.46
N ILE A 10 -8.32 15.54 -53.56
CA ILE A 10 -8.27 14.57 -52.44
C ILE A 10 -6.82 14.15 -52.16
N ALA A 11 -5.99 13.95 -53.16
CA ALA A 11 -4.58 13.59 -52.97
C ALA A 11 -3.74 14.74 -52.35
N LEU A 12 -4.08 16.00 -52.62
CA LEU A 12 -3.43 17.15 -52.01
C LEU A 12 -3.85 17.32 -50.52
N ALA A 13 -5.13 17.09 -50.20
CA ALA A 13 -5.64 17.14 -48.82
C ALA A 13 -5.02 16.06 -47.94
N VAL A 14 -4.88 14.84 -48.43
CA VAL A 14 -4.27 13.73 -47.67
C VAL A 14 -2.77 13.98 -47.38
N LYS A 15 -2.03 14.58 -48.36
CA LYS A 15 -0.63 14.95 -48.14
C LYS A 15 -0.46 16.10 -47.12
N ALA A 16 -1.38 17.08 -47.12
CA ALA A 16 -1.35 18.18 -46.14
C ALA A 16 -1.64 17.69 -44.72
N VAL A 17 -2.60 16.80 -44.51
CA VAL A 17 -2.94 16.22 -43.24
C VAL A 17 -1.80 15.33 -42.71
N GLY A 18 -1.15 14.55 -43.57
CA GLY A 18 -0.01 13.71 -43.20
C GLY A 18 1.22 14.53 -42.75
N LEU A 19 1.51 15.65 -43.40
CA LEU A 19 2.60 16.56 -43.01
C LEU A 19 2.32 17.30 -41.70
N PHE A 20 1.06 17.69 -41.47
CA PHE A 20 0.66 18.34 -40.22
C PHE A 20 0.68 17.36 -39.02
N GLY A 21 0.24 16.13 -39.23
CA GLY A 21 0.30 15.07 -38.19
C GLY A 21 1.72 14.69 -37.82
N LEU A 22 2.66 14.65 -38.76
CA LEU A 22 4.07 14.36 -38.51
C LEU A 22 4.77 15.52 -37.77
N ALA A 23 4.43 16.78 -38.08
CA ALA A 23 4.97 17.95 -37.41
C ALA A 23 4.50 18.04 -35.95
N VAL A 24 3.25 17.67 -35.65
CA VAL A 24 2.72 17.65 -34.26
C VAL A 24 3.36 16.52 -33.45
N LEU A 25 3.60 15.35 -34.05
CA LEU A 25 4.30 14.23 -33.37
C LEU A 25 5.78 14.57 -33.07
N VAL A 26 6.48 15.26 -33.98
CA VAL A 26 7.87 15.67 -33.75
C VAL A 26 7.95 16.79 -32.71
N ALA A 27 7.03 17.74 -32.69
CA ALA A 27 6.96 18.78 -31.66
C ALA A 27 6.60 18.21 -30.27
N GLY A 28 5.78 17.17 -30.20
CA GLY A 28 5.47 16.46 -28.95
C GLY A 28 6.68 15.71 -28.35
N CYS A 29 7.54 15.14 -29.20
CA CYS A 29 8.77 14.47 -28.74
C CYS A 29 9.86 15.43 -28.27
N LEU A 30 9.91 16.67 -28.78
CA LEU A 30 10.91 17.65 -28.37
C LEU A 30 10.59 18.34 -27.04
N ALA A 31 9.31 18.30 -26.58
CA ALA A 31 8.93 18.86 -25.28
C ALA A 31 9.33 17.98 -24.08
N ALA A 32 9.66 16.69 -24.30
CA ALA A 32 10.01 15.75 -23.24
C ALA A 32 11.49 15.80 -22.80
N ALA A 33 12.32 16.57 -23.48
CA ALA A 33 13.78 16.59 -23.21
C ALA A 33 14.22 17.55 -22.06
N LYS A 34 13.33 18.39 -21.56
CA LYS A 34 13.67 19.41 -20.55
C LYS A 34 14.02 18.86 -19.14
N PRO A 35 13.40 17.80 -18.63
CA PRO A 35 13.63 17.34 -17.25
C PRO A 35 15.07 16.83 -17.02
N VAL A 36 15.64 16.12 -17.98
CA VAL A 36 16.99 15.52 -17.84
C VAL A 36 18.08 16.57 -17.75
N GLN A 37 17.98 17.64 -18.53
CA GLN A 37 18.96 18.74 -18.50
C GLN A 37 18.91 19.51 -17.17
N GLN A 38 17.71 19.72 -16.61
CA GLN A 38 17.56 20.40 -15.31
C GLN A 38 18.15 19.57 -14.18
N THR A 39 17.93 18.26 -14.16
CA THR A 39 18.49 17.37 -13.14
C THR A 39 20.02 17.36 -13.16
N ALA A 40 20.63 17.32 -14.35
CA ALA A 40 22.08 17.37 -14.49
C ALA A 40 22.65 18.71 -13.98
N LYS A 41 22.01 19.82 -14.34
CA LYS A 41 22.41 21.16 -13.90
C LYS A 41 22.27 21.32 -12.39
N ASP A 42 21.20 20.83 -11.80
CA ASP A 42 21.01 20.86 -10.34
C ASP A 42 22.07 20.03 -9.63
N ALA A 43 22.39 18.83 -10.14
CA ALA A 43 23.43 17.96 -9.57
C ALA A 43 24.80 18.62 -9.58
N GLU A 44 25.17 19.30 -10.68
CA GLU A 44 26.42 20.04 -10.80
C GLU A 44 26.50 21.21 -9.82
N THR A 45 25.44 22.01 -9.74
CA THR A 45 25.38 23.20 -8.86
C THR A 45 25.36 22.81 -7.39
N CYS A 46 24.43 21.92 -7.01
CA CYS A 46 24.27 21.50 -5.61
C CYS A 46 25.44 20.67 -5.12
N GLY A 47 26.05 19.87 -6.02
CA GLY A 47 27.16 19.00 -5.72
C GLY A 47 28.42 19.71 -5.28
N GLN A 48 28.57 21.00 -5.57
CA GLN A 48 29.73 21.80 -5.11
C GLN A 48 29.82 21.89 -3.58
N CYS A 49 28.64 21.81 -2.88
CA CYS A 49 28.57 21.84 -1.43
C CYS A 49 28.01 20.55 -0.84
N HIS A 50 27.17 19.81 -1.59
CA HIS A 50 26.45 18.61 -1.16
C HIS A 50 26.89 17.35 -1.91
N GLU A 51 28.20 17.14 -2.06
CA GLU A 51 28.77 16.06 -2.88
C GLU A 51 28.26 14.68 -2.50
N ASP A 52 28.29 14.32 -1.22
CA ASP A 52 27.86 13.00 -0.75
C ASP A 52 26.36 12.76 -0.98
N THR A 53 25.54 13.81 -0.82
CA THR A 53 24.11 13.74 -1.08
C THR A 53 23.82 13.51 -2.56
N VAL A 54 24.52 14.22 -3.44
CA VAL A 54 24.39 14.06 -4.90
C VAL A 54 24.86 12.66 -5.32
N LYS A 55 25.98 12.18 -4.81
CA LYS A 55 26.45 10.80 -5.05
C LYS A 55 25.40 9.78 -4.61
N GLY A 56 24.85 9.92 -3.40
CA GLY A 56 23.81 9.03 -2.90
C GLY A 56 22.54 9.08 -3.73
N PHE A 57 22.15 10.24 -4.23
CA PHE A 57 20.95 10.44 -5.05
C PHE A 57 21.12 9.89 -6.47
N SER A 58 22.29 10.04 -7.11
CA SER A 58 22.53 9.69 -8.51
C SER A 58 22.24 8.21 -8.84
N HIS A 59 22.30 7.33 -7.87
CA HIS A 59 22.01 5.89 -8.02
C HIS A 59 20.58 5.51 -7.65
N LYS A 60 19.68 6.47 -7.47
CA LYS A 60 18.30 6.23 -7.02
C LYS A 60 17.29 6.37 -8.16
N PRO A 61 16.11 5.75 -8.02
CA PRO A 61 15.08 5.82 -9.06
C PRO A 61 14.71 7.25 -9.47
N HIS A 62 14.68 8.19 -8.53
CA HIS A 62 14.35 9.59 -8.84
C HIS A 62 15.33 10.25 -9.77
N ALA A 63 16.63 9.96 -9.66
CA ALA A 63 17.64 10.46 -10.59
C ALA A 63 17.48 9.84 -11.98
N ALA A 64 17.14 8.54 -12.05
CA ALA A 64 17.02 7.80 -13.31
C ALA A 64 15.85 8.28 -14.20
N ILE A 65 14.75 8.74 -13.60
CA ILE A 65 13.59 9.18 -14.38
C ILE A 65 13.71 10.60 -14.94
N GLY A 66 14.77 11.34 -14.58
CA GLY A 66 15.04 12.68 -15.09
C GLY A 66 14.01 13.76 -14.74
N ALA A 67 12.89 13.36 -14.12
CA ALA A 67 11.79 14.28 -13.77
C ALA A 67 11.94 14.90 -12.39
N ALA A 68 12.83 14.36 -11.56
CA ALA A 68 13.06 14.81 -10.19
C ALA A 68 14.44 15.45 -10.06
N SER A 69 14.50 16.75 -10.22
CA SER A 69 15.65 17.57 -9.85
C SER A 69 15.65 17.88 -8.35
N CYS A 70 16.78 18.31 -7.81
CA CYS A 70 16.87 18.75 -6.42
C CYS A 70 15.79 19.80 -6.09
N THR A 71 15.61 20.75 -6.98
CA THR A 71 14.65 21.87 -6.84
C THR A 71 13.18 21.46 -6.96
N SER A 72 12.89 20.26 -7.48
CA SER A 72 11.53 19.72 -7.50
C SER A 72 11.01 19.42 -6.08
N CYS A 73 11.90 19.06 -5.18
CA CYS A 73 11.61 18.76 -3.78
C CYS A 73 12.03 19.90 -2.84
N HIS A 74 13.21 20.51 -3.10
CA HIS A 74 13.79 21.56 -2.29
C HIS A 74 13.49 22.93 -2.90
N THR A 75 12.36 23.53 -2.52
CA THR A 75 11.98 24.88 -2.96
C THR A 75 12.81 25.95 -2.23
N GLY A 76 13.04 27.10 -2.88
CA GLY A 76 13.84 28.20 -2.32
C GLY A 76 15.34 28.10 -2.62
N ALA A 77 15.76 27.19 -3.48
CA ALA A 77 17.17 26.94 -3.80
C ALA A 77 17.90 28.17 -4.33
N GLU A 78 17.25 29.02 -5.13
CA GLU A 78 17.85 30.23 -5.67
C GLU A 78 18.32 31.18 -4.56
N LYS A 79 17.48 31.44 -3.58
CA LYS A 79 17.82 32.29 -2.43
C LYS A 79 18.87 31.64 -1.53
N HIS A 80 18.78 30.32 -1.35
CA HIS A 80 19.79 29.55 -0.62
C HIS A 80 21.19 29.70 -1.25
N LEU A 81 21.30 29.66 -2.57
CA LEU A 81 22.56 29.83 -3.29
C LEU A 81 23.15 31.24 -3.14
N GLN A 82 22.29 32.27 -3.06
CA GLN A 82 22.73 33.66 -2.87
C GLN A 82 23.21 33.93 -1.45
N GLU A 83 22.59 33.36 -0.45
CA GLU A 83 22.82 33.68 0.96
C GLU A 83 23.73 32.65 1.69
N SER A 84 24.13 31.58 1.03
CA SER A 84 25.09 30.55 1.51
C SER A 84 24.82 30.06 2.94
N GLY A 85 23.59 29.78 3.29
CA GLY A 85 23.25 29.28 4.63
C GLY A 85 22.10 28.27 4.61
N GLY A 86 21.98 27.41 5.59
CA GLY A 86 20.90 26.41 5.73
C GLY A 86 19.49 26.99 5.91
N THR A 87 19.28 28.24 5.57
CA THR A 87 18.02 29.01 5.57
C THR A 87 17.48 29.14 4.15
N ASN A 88 16.24 29.57 4.02
CA ASN A 88 15.57 29.88 2.74
C ASN A 88 15.41 28.72 1.76
N ILE A 89 15.60 27.48 2.20
CA ILE A 89 15.35 26.28 1.41
C ILE A 89 14.44 25.33 2.19
N PHE A 90 13.46 24.73 1.53
CA PHE A 90 12.65 23.67 2.12
C PHE A 90 13.51 22.40 2.22
N ALA A 91 13.93 22.06 3.42
CA ALA A 91 14.92 21.01 3.68
C ALA A 91 14.37 19.77 4.40
N PHE A 92 13.04 19.62 4.49
CA PHE A 92 12.39 18.51 5.20
C PHE A 92 12.86 18.38 6.66
N LYS A 93 13.07 19.51 7.34
CA LYS A 93 13.48 19.53 8.75
C LYS A 93 12.42 18.89 9.65
N PRO A 94 12.80 18.40 10.84
CA PRO A 94 11.83 17.91 11.83
C PRO A 94 10.76 18.94 12.20
N SER A 95 11.11 20.23 12.18
CA SER A 95 10.18 21.35 12.43
C SER A 95 9.19 21.63 11.32
N ASP A 96 9.43 21.14 10.09
CA ASP A 96 8.53 21.37 8.97
C ASP A 96 7.27 20.53 9.12
N LEU A 97 6.12 21.08 8.73
CA LEU A 97 4.84 20.39 8.81
C LEU A 97 4.85 19.10 7.98
N SER A 98 4.42 18.00 8.58
CA SER A 98 4.32 16.69 7.92
C SER A 98 3.45 16.74 6.67
N THR A 99 2.41 17.58 6.69
CA THR A 99 1.53 17.80 5.54
C THR A 99 2.26 18.43 4.36
N GLU A 100 3.14 19.40 4.59
CA GLU A 100 3.90 20.06 3.52
C GLU A 100 4.96 19.11 2.94
N LYS A 101 5.63 18.36 3.79
CA LYS A 101 6.55 17.31 3.36
C LYS A 101 5.85 16.27 2.47
N SER A 102 4.69 15.77 2.91
CA SER A 102 3.91 14.80 2.15
C SER A 102 3.38 15.37 0.84
N LYS A 103 2.85 16.60 0.84
CA LYS A 103 2.38 17.26 -0.38
C LYS A 103 3.47 17.37 -1.45
N THR A 104 4.71 17.57 -1.05
CA THR A 104 5.83 17.62 -2.00
C THR A 104 5.98 16.32 -2.77
N CYS A 105 5.90 15.18 -2.10
CA CYS A 105 5.95 13.86 -2.73
C CYS A 105 4.69 13.57 -3.56
N LEU A 106 3.53 13.97 -3.06
CA LEU A 106 2.22 13.73 -3.69
C LEU A 106 2.02 14.51 -5.00
N LYS A 107 2.85 15.48 -5.33
CA LYS A 107 2.85 16.12 -6.66
C LYS A 107 3.03 15.12 -7.79
N CYS A 108 3.76 14.02 -7.54
CA CYS A 108 4.04 12.96 -8.50
C CYS A 108 3.45 11.61 -8.07
N HIS A 109 3.35 11.35 -6.77
CA HIS A 109 2.90 10.07 -6.20
C HIS A 109 1.42 10.06 -5.81
N ALA A 110 0.60 10.92 -6.44
CA ALA A 110 -0.83 11.00 -6.12
C ALA A 110 -1.56 9.67 -6.40
N ASP A 111 -1.26 9.00 -7.51
CA ASP A 111 -1.96 7.77 -7.92
C ASP A 111 -1.80 6.63 -6.91
N ASN A 112 -0.62 6.54 -6.28
CA ASN A 112 -0.29 5.44 -5.36
C ASN A 112 -0.52 5.79 -3.89
N SER A 113 -0.69 7.07 -3.56
CA SER A 113 -0.67 7.52 -2.16
C SER A 113 -1.65 8.66 -1.87
N SER A 114 -2.63 8.88 -2.74
CA SER A 114 -3.61 9.99 -2.63
C SER A 114 -4.37 9.99 -1.30
N ARG A 115 -4.56 8.82 -0.71
CA ARG A 115 -5.32 8.63 0.53
C ARG A 115 -4.44 8.59 1.79
N PHE A 116 -3.11 8.72 1.65
CA PHE A 116 -2.18 8.68 2.79
C PHE A 116 -2.56 9.70 3.87
N MET A 117 -2.82 10.95 3.47
CA MET A 117 -3.14 12.03 4.42
C MET A 117 -4.43 11.80 5.20
N SER A 118 -5.39 11.07 4.64
CA SER A 118 -6.64 10.70 5.30
C SER A 118 -6.55 9.40 6.09
N GLY A 119 -5.48 8.64 5.89
CA GLY A 119 -5.19 7.39 6.56
C GLY A 119 -4.69 7.55 7.99
N PRO A 120 -4.54 6.44 8.74
CA PRO A 120 -4.07 6.47 10.12
C PRO A 120 -2.71 7.14 10.28
N HIS A 121 -1.75 6.83 9.41
CA HIS A 121 -0.40 7.39 9.46
C HIS A 121 -0.39 8.91 9.22
N GLY A 122 -1.10 9.39 8.19
CA GLY A 122 -1.21 10.82 7.93
C GLY A 122 -1.92 11.57 9.07
N LYS A 123 -2.98 10.99 9.65
CA LYS A 123 -3.68 11.54 10.83
C LYS A 123 -2.80 11.56 12.08
N ALA A 124 -1.86 10.63 12.20
CA ALA A 124 -0.86 10.61 13.26
C ALA A 124 0.33 11.56 12.97
N SER A 125 0.18 12.47 12.01
CA SER A 125 1.19 13.45 11.62
C SER A 125 2.51 12.84 11.12
N LEU A 126 2.48 11.61 10.63
CA LEU A 126 3.60 11.04 9.90
C LEU A 126 3.64 11.58 8.47
N ASP A 127 4.82 11.59 7.88
CA ASP A 127 5.04 11.99 6.50
C ASP A 127 5.84 10.91 5.73
N CYS A 128 5.97 11.09 4.44
CA CYS A 128 6.67 10.12 3.59
C CYS A 128 8.12 9.89 4.04
N THR A 129 8.78 10.94 4.54
CA THR A 129 10.17 10.85 4.99
C THR A 129 10.33 10.16 6.33
N THR A 130 9.24 9.87 7.05
CA THR A 130 9.30 9.04 8.26
C THR A 130 9.79 7.64 7.94
N CYS A 131 9.33 7.06 6.84
CA CYS A 131 9.65 5.70 6.41
C CYS A 131 10.67 5.66 5.26
N HIS A 132 10.63 6.61 4.33
CA HIS A 132 11.43 6.63 3.11
C HIS A 132 12.61 7.60 3.20
N SER A 133 13.69 7.29 2.47
CA SER A 133 14.80 8.18 2.23
C SER A 133 15.23 8.14 0.78
N VAL A 134 15.15 9.28 0.11
CA VAL A 134 15.58 9.40 -1.29
C VAL A 134 17.09 9.61 -1.44
N HIS A 135 17.79 10.02 -0.37
CA HIS A 135 19.23 10.30 -0.37
C HIS A 135 20.08 9.19 0.27
N ALA A 136 19.46 8.22 0.96
CA ALA A 136 20.22 7.22 1.72
C ALA A 136 21.19 6.42 0.83
N ALA A 137 22.41 6.23 1.28
CA ALA A 137 23.45 5.46 0.59
C ALA A 137 23.06 3.97 0.47
N LYS A 138 22.39 3.39 1.46
CA LYS A 138 21.92 2.00 1.44
C LYS A 138 20.63 1.87 0.65
N THR A 139 20.58 0.88 -0.21
CA THR A 139 19.41 0.56 -1.03
C THR A 139 18.54 -0.47 -0.34
N ASN A 140 17.61 -0.03 0.51
CA ASN A 140 16.51 -0.88 0.86
C ASN A 140 15.43 -0.84 -0.26
N PRO A 141 14.72 -1.92 -0.52
CA PRO A 141 13.61 -1.89 -1.46
C PRO A 141 12.64 -0.73 -1.17
N ASN A 142 12.12 -0.13 -2.22
CA ASN A 142 11.18 1.00 -2.14
C ASN A 142 11.71 2.23 -1.37
N LEU A 143 13.02 2.44 -1.33
CA LEU A 143 13.67 3.55 -0.63
C LEU A 143 13.35 3.61 0.88
N LEU A 144 13.03 2.50 1.52
CA LEU A 144 12.85 2.47 2.96
C LEU A 144 14.16 2.77 3.71
N LYS A 145 14.07 3.50 4.82
CA LYS A 145 15.23 3.79 5.69
C LYS A 145 15.85 2.54 6.28
N THR A 146 15.01 1.56 6.57
CA THR A 146 15.39 0.23 7.09
C THR A 146 14.68 -0.86 6.28
N GLY A 147 14.93 -2.13 6.58
CA GLY A 147 14.15 -3.23 5.98
C GLY A 147 12.65 -3.10 6.32
N ALA A 148 11.78 -3.56 5.42
CA ALA A 148 10.33 -3.33 5.51
C ALA A 148 9.74 -3.70 6.88
N THR A 149 10.02 -4.89 7.38
CA THR A 149 9.55 -5.36 8.69
C THR A 149 10.06 -4.48 9.83
N LYS A 150 11.35 -4.14 9.82
CA LYS A 150 11.97 -3.29 10.84
C LYS A 150 11.40 -1.87 10.84
N THR A 151 11.06 -1.34 9.67
CA THR A 151 10.42 -0.01 9.55
C THR A 151 9.08 0.01 10.29
N CYS A 152 8.27 -1.03 10.16
CA CYS A 152 6.97 -1.11 10.84
C CYS A 152 7.13 -1.29 12.36
N PHE A 153 8.00 -2.20 12.77
CA PHE A 153 8.17 -2.54 14.20
C PHE A 153 8.82 -1.44 15.03
N ALA A 154 9.42 -0.43 14.42
CA ALA A 154 9.90 0.72 15.16
C ALA A 154 8.80 1.47 15.95
N CYS A 155 7.52 1.26 15.57
CA CYS A 155 6.36 1.85 16.23
C CYS A 155 5.30 0.82 16.63
N HIS A 156 5.22 -0.33 15.93
CA HIS A 156 4.23 -1.40 16.17
C HIS A 156 4.85 -2.58 16.94
N GLU A 157 5.44 -2.30 18.10
CA GLU A 157 6.12 -3.31 18.92
C GLU A 157 5.16 -4.35 19.52
N ASP A 158 3.93 -3.91 19.86
CA ASP A 158 2.87 -4.77 20.36
C ASP A 158 2.44 -5.84 19.32
N VAL A 159 2.39 -5.44 18.06
CA VAL A 159 2.12 -6.36 16.94
C VAL A 159 3.29 -7.33 16.76
N PHE A 160 4.52 -6.85 16.90
CA PHE A 160 5.70 -7.73 16.83
C PHE A 160 5.67 -8.84 17.89
N ALA A 161 5.26 -8.49 19.12
CA ALA A 161 5.15 -9.46 20.20
C ALA A 161 4.21 -10.63 19.87
N LYS A 162 3.10 -10.36 19.17
CA LYS A 162 2.15 -11.40 18.73
C LYS A 162 2.77 -12.38 17.73
N PHE A 163 3.67 -11.93 16.86
CA PHE A 163 4.39 -12.81 15.93
C PHE A 163 5.42 -13.73 16.61
N ASN A 164 5.60 -13.65 17.92
CA ASN A 164 6.38 -14.61 18.73
C ASN A 164 5.52 -15.71 19.37
N LEU A 165 4.19 -15.65 19.23
CA LEU A 165 3.28 -16.66 19.77
C LEU A 165 3.35 -17.96 18.97
N ASN A 166 2.83 -19.06 19.54
CA ASN A 166 2.92 -20.39 18.92
C ASN A 166 2.16 -20.49 17.61
N GLU A 167 0.94 -19.96 17.59
CA GLU A 167 0.08 -19.93 16.39
C GLU A 167 0.19 -18.56 15.76
N ARG A 168 0.83 -18.45 14.60
CA ARG A 168 1.09 -17.18 13.92
C ARG A 168 1.29 -17.37 12.41
N HIS A 169 1.16 -16.33 11.65
CA HIS A 169 1.69 -16.29 10.30
C HIS A 169 3.23 -16.20 10.32
N ARG A 170 3.87 -16.81 9.33
CA ARG A 170 5.33 -16.97 9.25
C ARG A 170 6.03 -15.70 8.72
N LEU A 171 5.90 -14.60 9.47
CA LEU A 171 6.50 -13.32 9.12
C LEU A 171 8.00 -13.29 9.46
N GLN A 172 8.39 -13.87 10.57
CA GLN A 172 9.80 -13.91 11.00
C GLN A 172 10.64 -14.80 10.10
N GLU A 173 10.04 -15.84 9.52
CA GLU A 173 10.66 -16.75 8.57
C GLU A 173 10.72 -16.16 7.14
N GLY A 174 10.21 -14.94 6.94
CA GLY A 174 10.27 -14.22 5.67
C GLY A 174 9.29 -14.70 4.59
N ILE A 175 8.34 -15.58 4.95
CA ILE A 175 7.31 -16.07 4.01
C ILE A 175 6.30 -14.98 3.68
N LEU A 176 5.99 -14.14 4.66
CA LEU A 176 5.08 -12.99 4.53
C LEU A 176 5.78 -11.72 5.01
N GLY A 177 5.31 -10.59 4.53
CA GLY A 177 5.65 -9.25 5.04
C GLY A 177 4.40 -8.50 5.48
N CYS A 178 4.57 -7.42 6.23
CA CYS A 178 3.45 -6.59 6.69
C CYS A 178 2.60 -6.10 5.50
N THR A 179 3.26 -5.72 4.40
CA THR A 179 2.61 -5.22 3.18
C THR A 179 1.94 -6.28 2.33
N THR A 180 2.07 -7.56 2.69
CA THR A 180 1.26 -8.63 2.07
C THR A 180 -0.22 -8.45 2.40
N CYS A 181 -0.53 -7.96 3.60
CA CYS A 181 -1.88 -7.75 4.10
C CYS A 181 -2.26 -6.27 4.25
N HIS A 182 -1.29 -5.39 4.53
CA HIS A 182 -1.50 -3.98 4.80
C HIS A 182 -0.93 -3.07 3.70
N ASN A 183 -1.69 -2.04 3.32
CA ASN A 183 -1.17 -0.94 2.51
C ASN A 183 -0.95 0.29 3.43
N PRO A 184 0.31 0.65 3.75
CA PRO A 184 0.59 1.78 4.65
C PRO A 184 0.27 3.15 4.04
N HIS A 185 0.09 3.23 2.72
CA HIS A 185 -0.20 4.47 2.01
C HIS A 185 -1.68 4.80 1.93
N GLU A 186 -2.54 3.82 2.22
CA GLU A 186 -3.98 4.01 2.17
C GLU A 186 -4.62 3.67 3.51
N PRO A 187 -5.69 4.38 3.90
CA PRO A 187 -6.53 3.87 4.95
C PRO A 187 -7.00 2.47 4.52
N GLN A 188 -6.93 1.51 5.42
CA GLN A 188 -7.63 0.26 5.17
C GLN A 188 -9.10 0.60 4.95
N THR A 189 -9.49 0.63 3.69
CA THR A 189 -10.87 0.77 3.35
C THR A 189 -11.57 -0.47 3.84
N ARG A 190 -12.34 -0.31 4.89
CA ARG A 190 -13.42 -1.23 5.20
C ARG A 190 -14.50 -1.06 4.12
N GLU A 191 -14.08 -0.94 2.87
CA GLU A 191 -14.99 -0.84 1.76
C GLU A 191 -15.64 -2.20 1.58
N ARG A 192 -16.88 -2.22 1.99
CA ARG A 192 -17.84 -3.30 1.80
C ARG A 192 -18.28 -3.36 0.33
N LEU A 193 -17.34 -3.45 -0.61
CA LEU A 193 -17.66 -3.91 -1.94
C LEU A 193 -18.01 -5.41 -1.82
N GLY A 194 -19.27 -5.68 -1.75
CA GLY A 194 -19.78 -7.04 -1.53
C GLY A 194 -19.85 -7.51 -0.07
N GLY A 195 -19.54 -6.65 0.92
CA GLY A 195 -19.75 -6.97 2.34
C GLY A 195 -18.57 -7.64 3.07
N PHE A 196 -17.38 -7.74 2.46
CA PHE A 196 -16.31 -8.59 3.01
C PHE A 196 -15.13 -7.80 3.57
N LYS A 197 -14.88 -7.94 4.86
CA LYS A 197 -13.64 -7.48 5.54
C LYS A 197 -12.48 -8.49 5.34
N GLN A 198 -12.46 -9.25 4.27
CA GLN A 198 -11.70 -10.52 4.20
C GLN A 198 -10.72 -10.57 3.04
N GLU A 199 -10.71 -9.60 2.15
CA GLU A 199 -9.96 -9.67 0.88
C GLU A 199 -8.46 -9.99 1.06
N ALA A 200 -7.83 -9.43 2.09
CA ALA A 200 -6.43 -9.73 2.37
C ALA A 200 -6.20 -11.20 2.73
N CYS A 201 -7.12 -11.80 3.50
CA CYS A 201 -7.05 -13.21 3.93
C CYS A 201 -7.31 -14.17 2.76
N LEU A 202 -8.32 -13.85 1.95
CA LEU A 202 -8.78 -14.68 0.86
C LEU A 202 -7.82 -14.75 -0.34
N LYS A 203 -6.80 -13.90 -0.39
CA LYS A 203 -5.71 -14.05 -1.37
C LYS A 203 -4.97 -15.39 -1.23
N CYS A 204 -4.94 -15.94 -0.02
CA CYS A 204 -4.28 -17.22 0.28
C CYS A 204 -5.25 -18.29 0.77
N HIS A 205 -6.26 -17.91 1.57
CA HIS A 205 -7.26 -18.81 2.14
C HIS A 205 -8.53 -18.86 1.28
N THR A 206 -8.37 -19.11 -0.01
CA THR A 206 -9.47 -19.08 -1.00
C THR A 206 -10.58 -20.08 -0.69
N ASP A 207 -10.24 -21.22 -0.08
CA ASP A 207 -11.17 -22.28 0.33
C ASP A 207 -12.13 -21.86 1.45
N LYS A 208 -11.83 -20.75 2.15
CA LYS A 208 -12.69 -20.18 3.20
C LYS A 208 -13.62 -19.07 2.71
N GLY A 209 -13.43 -18.63 1.47
CA GLY A 209 -14.15 -17.50 0.89
C GLY A 209 -15.49 -17.82 0.22
N GLY A 210 -15.72 -19.09 -0.05
CA GLY A 210 -16.91 -19.50 -0.81
C GLY A 210 -16.78 -19.30 -2.34
N PRO A 211 -17.86 -19.14 -3.06
CA PRO A 211 -19.24 -18.99 -2.56
C PRO A 211 -19.81 -20.25 -1.92
N PHE A 212 -20.54 -20.08 -0.82
CA PHE A 212 -21.25 -21.16 -0.15
C PHE A 212 -22.76 -20.98 -0.26
N LEU A 213 -23.51 -22.09 -0.37
CA LEU A 213 -24.96 -22.05 -0.33
C LEU A 213 -25.48 -21.57 1.04
N TYR A 214 -24.78 -21.99 2.09
CA TYR A 214 -25.06 -21.61 3.49
C TYR A 214 -23.81 -20.93 4.04
N GLU A 215 -23.90 -19.63 4.24
CA GLU A 215 -22.80 -18.81 4.75
C GLU A 215 -22.95 -18.59 6.25
N HIS A 216 -21.86 -18.64 7.00
CA HIS A 216 -21.87 -18.25 8.40
C HIS A 216 -21.85 -16.72 8.50
N GLY A 217 -22.91 -16.14 9.08
CA GLY A 217 -23.10 -14.70 9.14
C GLY A 217 -21.94 -13.93 9.76
N ALA A 218 -21.33 -14.47 10.83
CA ALA A 218 -20.16 -13.86 11.45
C ALA A 218 -18.97 -13.77 10.49
N SER A 219 -18.67 -14.83 9.74
CA SER A 219 -17.59 -14.81 8.74
C SER A 219 -17.87 -13.79 7.66
N ARG A 220 -19.12 -13.68 7.21
CA ARG A 220 -19.50 -12.79 6.12
C ARG A 220 -19.56 -11.32 6.54
N VAL A 221 -20.18 -11.03 7.67
CA VAL A 221 -20.46 -9.65 8.10
C VAL A 221 -19.32 -9.06 8.92
N GLU A 222 -18.81 -9.82 9.89
CA GLU A 222 -17.78 -9.35 10.83
C GLU A 222 -16.34 -9.63 10.30
N GLY A 223 -16.18 -10.65 9.49
CA GLY A 223 -14.91 -11.05 8.90
C GLY A 223 -14.10 -12.04 9.73
N CYS A 224 -12.96 -12.43 9.17
CA CYS A 224 -12.12 -13.48 9.77
C CYS A 224 -11.62 -13.13 11.17
N THR A 225 -11.33 -11.85 11.41
CA THR A 225 -10.70 -11.36 12.65
C THR A 225 -11.64 -11.32 13.85
N VAL A 226 -12.92 -11.62 13.71
CA VAL A 226 -13.81 -11.81 14.86
C VAL A 226 -13.47 -13.10 15.61
N CYS A 227 -12.98 -14.11 14.89
CA CYS A 227 -12.59 -15.40 15.44
C CYS A 227 -11.08 -15.60 15.53
N HIS A 228 -10.30 -15.00 14.62
CA HIS A 228 -8.86 -15.21 14.50
C HIS A 228 -8.07 -13.93 14.76
N ASP A 229 -6.97 -14.01 15.53
CA ASP A 229 -5.97 -12.96 15.61
C ASP A 229 -4.90 -13.22 14.53
N SER A 230 -4.96 -12.45 13.46
CA SER A 230 -4.11 -12.65 12.28
C SER A 230 -2.62 -12.41 12.51
N HIS A 231 -2.23 -11.73 13.59
CA HIS A 231 -0.84 -11.51 13.93
C HIS A 231 -0.25 -12.65 14.76
N GLY A 232 -1.09 -13.32 15.55
CA GLY A 232 -0.71 -14.48 16.36
C GLY A 232 -1.54 -14.60 17.63
N SER A 233 -1.67 -15.83 18.09
CA SER A 233 -2.43 -16.19 19.29
C SER A 233 -1.74 -17.35 20.02
N PRO A 234 -1.87 -17.49 21.33
CA PRO A 234 -1.47 -18.69 22.04
C PRO A 234 -2.39 -19.89 21.73
N ASN A 235 -3.57 -19.61 21.16
CA ASN A 235 -4.62 -20.58 20.93
C ASN A 235 -4.49 -21.21 19.53
N ARG A 236 -4.78 -22.52 19.46
CA ARG A 236 -4.74 -23.25 18.19
C ARG A 236 -5.58 -22.57 17.10
N HIS A 237 -5.08 -22.60 15.87
CA HIS A 237 -5.68 -21.92 14.70
C HIS A 237 -5.76 -20.39 14.86
N MET A 238 -4.90 -19.81 15.68
CA MET A 238 -4.92 -18.35 15.98
C MET A 238 -6.29 -17.85 16.48
N LEU A 239 -7.04 -18.68 17.22
CA LEU A 239 -8.33 -18.27 17.76
C LEU A 239 -8.15 -17.19 18.84
N THR A 240 -9.13 -16.28 18.89
CA THR A 240 -9.20 -15.22 19.93
C THR A 240 -9.56 -15.78 21.31
N TYR A 241 -10.15 -16.98 21.38
CA TYR A 241 -10.51 -17.70 22.59
C TYR A 241 -9.75 -19.03 22.69
N GLN A 242 -9.47 -19.47 23.90
CA GLN A 242 -8.80 -20.74 24.14
C GLN A 242 -9.69 -21.95 23.79
N SER A 243 -10.98 -21.84 24.08
CA SER A 243 -11.99 -22.84 23.79
C SER A 243 -12.85 -22.43 22.61
N ALA A 244 -13.09 -23.36 21.67
CA ALA A 244 -14.04 -23.13 20.59
C ALA A 244 -15.49 -22.90 21.13
N ALA A 245 -15.85 -23.52 22.24
CA ALA A 245 -17.14 -23.31 22.88
C ALA A 245 -17.30 -21.86 23.33
N ASP A 246 -16.31 -21.30 24.06
CA ASP A 246 -16.34 -19.91 24.52
C ASP A 246 -16.46 -18.94 23.35
N LEU A 247 -15.72 -19.21 22.28
CA LEU A 247 -15.83 -18.42 21.05
C LEU A 247 -17.23 -18.48 20.46
N CYS A 248 -17.83 -19.67 20.36
CA CYS A 248 -19.17 -19.82 19.81
C CYS A 248 -20.21 -19.11 20.70
N PHE A 249 -20.11 -19.26 22.04
CA PHE A 249 -21.02 -18.62 22.98
C PHE A 249 -20.86 -17.11 23.11
N SER A 250 -19.81 -16.54 22.60
CA SER A 250 -19.71 -15.07 22.54
C SER A 250 -20.81 -14.45 21.68
N CYS A 251 -21.43 -15.26 20.79
CA CYS A 251 -22.54 -14.83 19.93
C CYS A 251 -23.79 -15.72 20.06
N HIS A 252 -23.60 -17.03 20.26
CA HIS A 252 -24.70 -17.99 20.41
C HIS A 252 -25.07 -18.14 21.87
N THR A 253 -26.15 -17.48 22.32
CA THR A 253 -26.48 -17.35 23.74
C THR A 253 -27.04 -18.65 24.38
N PHE A 254 -27.39 -19.65 23.58
CA PHE A 254 -27.81 -20.95 24.10
C PHE A 254 -27.64 -22.06 23.07
N ALA A 255 -27.40 -23.28 23.56
CA ALA A 255 -27.49 -24.49 22.75
C ALA A 255 -28.93 -25.06 22.83
N PRO A 256 -29.52 -25.52 21.71
CA PRO A 256 -30.86 -26.14 21.73
C PRO A 256 -30.95 -27.34 22.67
N GLN A 257 -32.14 -27.64 23.21
CA GLN A 257 -32.34 -28.72 24.18
C GLN A 257 -31.92 -30.10 23.69
N TRP A 258 -31.84 -30.35 22.42
CA TRP A 258 -31.36 -31.61 21.85
C TRP A 258 -29.84 -31.80 21.98
N HIS A 259 -29.07 -30.76 22.38
CA HIS A 259 -27.68 -30.86 22.84
C HIS A 259 -27.62 -31.21 24.34
N LYS A 260 -28.37 -32.20 24.80
CA LYS A 260 -28.59 -32.52 26.23
C LYS A 260 -27.32 -32.77 27.06
N ASN A 261 -26.25 -33.23 26.44
CA ASN A 261 -24.99 -33.54 27.11
C ASN A 261 -23.91 -32.46 26.88
N PHE A 262 -24.34 -31.26 26.54
CA PHE A 262 -23.45 -30.16 26.30
C PHE A 262 -22.77 -29.73 27.59
N ASN A 263 -21.45 -29.70 27.57
CA ASN A 263 -20.61 -29.13 28.63
C ASN A 263 -19.76 -28.01 28.05
N GLU A 264 -19.99 -26.78 28.46
CA GLU A 264 -19.31 -25.58 27.99
C GLU A 264 -17.78 -25.70 28.01
N LYS A 265 -17.23 -26.43 29.00
CA LYS A 265 -15.77 -26.60 29.17
C LYS A 265 -15.15 -27.67 28.29
N THR A 266 -15.91 -28.68 27.88
CA THR A 266 -15.38 -29.86 27.22
C THR A 266 -15.92 -30.09 25.80
N THR A 267 -17.03 -29.43 25.45
CA THR A 267 -17.64 -29.63 24.13
C THR A 267 -16.93 -28.80 23.06
N ASN A 268 -16.41 -29.49 22.06
CA ASN A 268 -15.89 -28.82 20.86
C ASN A 268 -16.98 -28.81 19.78
N CYS A 269 -17.61 -27.65 19.59
CA CYS A 269 -18.69 -27.46 18.61
C CYS A 269 -18.24 -27.83 17.20
N THR A 270 -17.00 -27.57 16.83
CA THR A 270 -16.47 -27.84 15.49
C THR A 270 -16.21 -29.33 15.22
N SER A 271 -16.34 -30.21 16.23
CA SER A 271 -16.31 -31.67 16.00
C SER A 271 -17.50 -32.15 15.15
N CYS A 272 -18.65 -31.47 15.28
CA CYS A 272 -19.83 -31.74 14.48
C CYS A 272 -20.05 -30.64 13.43
N HIS A 273 -19.95 -29.36 13.82
CA HIS A 273 -20.14 -28.20 12.95
C HIS A 273 -18.80 -27.83 12.24
N SER A 274 -18.26 -28.79 11.49
CA SER A 274 -16.91 -28.65 10.92
C SER A 274 -16.82 -27.68 9.75
N ALA A 275 -17.93 -27.37 9.08
CA ALA A 275 -17.98 -26.44 7.94
C ALA A 275 -18.29 -25.00 8.38
N ILE A 276 -17.71 -24.56 9.50
CA ILE A 276 -18.04 -23.29 10.16
C ILE A 276 -17.79 -22.02 9.29
N HIS A 277 -16.95 -22.08 8.28
CA HIS A 277 -16.72 -20.96 7.37
C HIS A 277 -17.82 -20.83 6.30
N GLY A 278 -18.60 -21.90 6.08
CA GLY A 278 -19.68 -22.01 5.13
C GLY A 278 -19.80 -23.42 4.58
N SER A 279 -20.99 -23.79 4.11
CA SER A 279 -21.29 -25.13 3.60
C SER A 279 -22.17 -25.06 2.36
N ASN A 280 -21.94 -25.99 1.44
CA ASN A 280 -22.83 -26.24 0.30
C ASN A 280 -23.80 -27.40 0.56
N LEU A 281 -23.67 -28.08 1.70
CA LEU A 281 -24.44 -29.29 2.02
C LEU A 281 -25.39 -29.11 3.21
N SER A 282 -25.00 -28.32 4.19
CA SER A 282 -25.74 -28.21 5.45
C SER A 282 -25.88 -26.78 5.94
N LYS A 283 -27.12 -26.33 6.17
CA LYS A 283 -27.41 -25.00 6.76
C LYS A 283 -26.95 -24.84 8.22
N ILE A 284 -26.66 -25.95 8.90
CA ILE A 284 -26.13 -25.98 10.26
C ILE A 284 -24.68 -26.40 10.30
N PHE A 285 -23.97 -26.32 9.16
CA PHE A 285 -22.52 -26.51 9.01
C PHE A 285 -22.01 -27.89 9.44
N LEU A 286 -22.84 -28.92 9.41
CA LEU A 286 -22.39 -30.30 9.52
C LEU A 286 -21.62 -30.69 8.27
N LYS A 287 -20.72 -31.65 8.42
CA LYS A 287 -19.92 -32.18 7.32
C LYS A 287 -20.75 -33.13 6.46
#